data_4fbe4ee2135c86f2e5d8da92c7d1f18b
#
_entry.id   4fbe4ee2135c86f2e5d8da92c7d1f18b
#
_cell.length_a   1.000
_cell.length_b   1.000
_cell.length_c   1.000
_cell.angle_alpha   90.00
_cell.angle_beta   90.00
_cell.angle_gamma   90.00
#
_symmetry.space_group_name_H-M   'P 1'
#
loop_
_entity.id
_entity.type
_entity.pdbx_description
1 polymer ?
#
loop_
_entity_poly.entity_id
_entity_poly.type
_entity_poly.pdbx_seq_one_letter_code
_entity_poly.pdbx_strand_id
1 'polypeptide(L)'
;EFTVEAGRPDTVTEEKLAVLVSHGVNRVSVNPQTMSDAVLEEIGRHHTAAQVREAVAMVKKFPQLAFNMDLIAGLPGDTPESFSDTVREVIALGAENITVHTLALKKGSRFLTEGTALPDGKAVGEMLGDAREKLEAAGDAPYYLYRQKFMSGSFENVGWTKPGYENLYNICI
;
A
#
# COMPACT_ATOMS: atom_id res chain seq x y z
N GLU A 1 6.07 19.24 -6.37
CA GLU A 1 5.96 18.07 -5.48
C GLU A 1 7.32 17.37 -5.35
N PHE A 2 7.74 17.08 -4.11
CA PHE A 2 8.97 16.35 -3.82
C PHE A 2 8.63 15.15 -2.93
N THR A 3 8.52 13.99 -3.55
CA THR A 3 8.16 12.71 -2.91
C THR A 3 9.41 11.90 -2.59
N VAL A 4 9.46 11.30 -1.41
CA VAL A 4 10.51 10.36 -1.03
C VAL A 4 9.86 9.02 -0.64
N GLU A 5 10.33 7.96 -1.29
CA GLU A 5 10.04 6.59 -0.90
C GLU A 5 10.77 6.27 0.40
N ALA A 6 10.10 6.42 1.54
CA ALA A 6 10.70 6.07 2.83
C ALA A 6 10.86 4.54 3.00
N GLY A 7 10.23 3.79 2.12
CA GLY A 7 10.40 2.35 1.98
C GLY A 7 9.75 1.58 3.11
N ARG A 8 10.55 0.80 3.83
CA ARG A 8 10.04 -0.09 4.87
C ARG A 8 9.71 0.69 6.15
N PRO A 9 8.55 0.39 6.80
CA PRO A 9 8.13 1.06 8.02
C PRO A 9 9.17 1.03 9.15
N ASP A 10 9.89 -0.08 9.31
CA ASP A 10 10.92 -0.27 10.33
C ASP A 10 12.17 0.62 10.14
N THR A 11 12.28 1.33 9.03
CA THR A 11 13.40 2.25 8.75
C THR A 11 13.04 3.72 8.94
N VAL A 12 11.78 4.04 9.20
CA VAL A 12 11.32 5.42 9.44
C VAL A 12 11.71 5.87 10.85
N THR A 13 12.34 7.04 10.96
CA THR A 13 12.66 7.68 12.25
C THR A 13 12.36 9.17 12.19
N GLU A 14 12.10 9.79 13.35
CA GLU A 14 11.81 11.23 13.43
C GLU A 14 12.97 12.07 12.89
N GLU A 15 14.21 11.66 13.16
CA GLU A 15 15.40 12.38 12.68
C GLU A 15 15.46 12.38 11.15
N LYS A 16 15.18 11.24 10.50
CA LYS A 16 15.13 11.16 9.03
C LYS A 16 14.01 12.03 8.47
N LEU A 17 12.82 11.97 9.07
CA LEU A 17 11.69 12.80 8.65
C LEU A 17 12.01 14.30 8.79
N ALA A 18 12.63 14.72 9.87
CA ALA A 18 13.06 16.11 10.08
C ALA A 18 14.06 16.55 8.98
N VAL A 19 15.02 15.70 8.63
CA VAL A 19 15.96 15.97 7.52
C VAL A 19 15.23 16.11 6.19
N LEU A 20 14.31 15.19 5.87
CA LEU A 20 13.53 15.25 4.62
C LEU A 20 12.76 16.58 4.53
N VAL A 21 12.06 16.94 5.59
CA VAL A 21 11.31 18.19 5.68
C VAL A 21 12.20 19.42 5.51
N SER A 22 13.38 19.44 6.15
CA SER A 22 14.33 20.56 6.03
C SER A 22 14.86 20.75 4.60
N HIS A 23 14.77 19.71 3.76
CA HIS A 23 15.13 19.75 2.33
C HIS A 23 13.93 19.93 1.39
N GLY A 24 12.76 20.29 1.92
CA GLY A 24 11.58 20.60 1.11
C GLY A 24 10.77 19.40 0.65
N VAL A 25 11.02 18.20 1.20
CA VAL A 25 10.16 17.04 0.95
C VAL A 25 8.78 17.32 1.55
N ASN A 26 7.75 17.09 0.77
CA ASN A 26 6.36 17.32 1.18
C ASN A 26 5.47 16.07 1.04
N ARG A 27 6.03 14.95 0.61
CA ARG A 27 5.33 13.65 0.54
C ARG A 27 6.29 12.50 0.83
N VAL A 28 5.84 11.53 1.61
CA VAL A 28 6.56 10.28 1.88
C VAL A 28 5.66 9.08 1.67
N SER A 29 6.23 7.92 1.37
CA SER A 29 5.49 6.67 1.35
C SER A 29 5.88 5.78 2.53
N VAL A 30 4.88 5.17 3.16
CA VAL A 30 5.02 4.15 4.21
C VAL A 30 4.23 2.93 3.73
N ASN A 31 4.94 1.95 3.13
CA ASN A 31 4.30 0.89 2.36
C ASN A 31 4.17 -0.42 3.18
N PRO A 32 3.00 -0.68 3.80
CA PRO A 32 2.80 -1.88 4.60
C PRO A 32 2.70 -3.16 3.77
N GLN A 33 2.16 -3.08 2.55
CA GLN A 33 1.72 -4.16 1.68
C GLN A 33 0.47 -4.89 2.20
N THR A 34 0.43 -5.22 3.49
CA THR A 34 -0.68 -5.77 4.26
C THR A 34 -0.50 -5.40 5.73
N MET A 35 -1.58 -5.45 6.52
CA MET A 35 -1.55 -5.29 7.98
C MET A 35 -1.68 -6.63 8.71
N SER A 36 -1.60 -7.75 8.00
CA SER A 36 -1.56 -9.10 8.57
C SER A 36 -0.11 -9.54 8.81
N ASP A 37 0.28 -9.68 10.08
CA ASP A 37 1.64 -10.12 10.43
C ASP A 37 1.95 -11.54 9.88
N ALA A 38 0.95 -12.42 9.84
CA ALA A 38 1.10 -13.75 9.26
C ALA A 38 1.40 -13.72 7.76
N VAL A 39 0.72 -12.83 7.01
CA VAL A 39 0.98 -12.65 5.58
C VAL A 39 2.33 -11.97 5.36
N LEU A 40 2.72 -10.99 6.19
CA LEU A 40 4.04 -10.35 6.15
C LEU A 40 5.17 -11.37 6.32
N GLU A 41 5.03 -12.28 7.27
CA GLU A 41 5.99 -13.37 7.50
C GLU A 41 6.09 -14.30 6.28
N GLU A 42 4.93 -14.73 5.72
CA GLU A 42 4.86 -15.61 4.55
C GLU A 42 5.57 -15.01 3.32
N ILE A 43 5.42 -13.70 3.11
CA ILE A 43 6.08 -13.00 1.98
C ILE A 43 7.52 -12.56 2.29
N GLY A 44 8.05 -12.91 3.47
CA GLY A 44 9.42 -12.61 3.88
C GLY A 44 9.65 -11.12 4.19
N ARG A 45 8.62 -10.40 4.63
CA ARG A 45 8.78 -9.04 5.15
C ARG A 45 9.19 -9.09 6.63
N HIS A 46 10.09 -8.22 7.03
CA HIS A 46 10.66 -8.20 8.39
C HIS A 46 9.97 -7.18 9.31
N HIS A 47 9.09 -6.32 8.77
CA HIS A 47 8.32 -5.39 9.58
C HIS A 47 6.98 -6.01 9.99
N THR A 48 6.37 -5.44 11.02
CA THR A 48 5.06 -5.82 11.56
C THR A 48 4.03 -4.71 11.37
N ALA A 49 2.74 -5.05 11.50
CA ALA A 49 1.67 -4.06 11.53
C ALA A 49 1.86 -3.01 12.64
N ALA A 50 2.41 -3.42 13.80
CA ALA A 50 2.74 -2.48 14.88
C ALA A 50 3.77 -1.43 14.43
N GLN A 51 4.82 -1.85 13.75
CA GLN A 51 5.83 -0.93 13.21
C GLN A 51 5.27 0.00 12.12
N VAL A 52 4.29 -0.44 11.34
CA VAL A 52 3.56 0.43 10.39
C VAL A 52 2.84 1.54 11.16
N ARG A 53 2.10 1.20 12.23
CA ARG A 53 1.39 2.18 13.07
C ARG A 53 2.36 3.19 13.70
N GLU A 54 3.49 2.72 14.21
CA GLU A 54 4.54 3.58 14.77
C GLU A 54 5.11 4.53 13.72
N ALA A 55 5.44 4.03 12.52
CA ALA A 55 5.94 4.86 11.43
C ALA A 55 4.94 5.94 11.02
N VAL A 56 3.65 5.59 10.87
CA VAL A 56 2.59 6.55 10.57
C VAL A 56 2.44 7.59 11.69
N ALA A 57 2.51 7.16 12.97
CA ALA A 57 2.46 8.08 14.10
C ALA A 57 3.64 9.08 14.09
N MET A 58 4.84 8.65 13.66
CA MET A 58 5.98 9.54 13.47
C MET A 58 5.75 10.52 12.31
N VAL A 59 5.27 10.05 11.15
CA VAL A 59 4.97 10.92 10.00
C VAL A 59 3.95 12.00 10.37
N LYS A 60 2.92 11.65 11.11
CA LYS A 60 1.87 12.60 11.56
C LYS A 60 2.36 13.71 12.49
N LYS A 61 3.55 13.61 13.06
CA LYS A 61 4.18 14.72 13.79
C LYS A 61 4.66 15.85 12.87
N PHE A 62 4.71 15.60 11.56
CA PHE A 62 5.13 16.54 10.52
C PHE A 62 3.95 16.89 9.61
N PRO A 63 3.09 17.84 9.97
CA PRO A 63 1.83 18.12 9.25
C PRO A 63 2.02 18.64 7.81
N GLN A 64 3.24 19.02 7.43
CA GLN A 64 3.61 19.39 6.08
C GLN A 64 3.88 18.19 5.15
N LEU A 65 3.95 16.96 5.71
CA LEU A 65 4.13 15.74 4.94
C LEU A 65 2.77 15.09 4.66
N ALA A 66 2.39 14.99 3.40
CA ALA A 66 1.40 14.01 2.97
C ALA A 66 2.05 12.62 2.95
N PHE A 67 1.28 11.56 3.18
CA PHE A 67 1.84 10.21 3.10
C PHE A 67 0.98 9.25 2.28
N ASN A 68 1.67 8.38 1.55
CA ASN A 68 1.09 7.33 0.74
C ASN A 68 1.25 5.99 1.46
N MET A 69 0.31 5.08 1.23
CA MET A 69 0.40 3.69 1.66
C MET A 69 0.05 2.75 0.51
N ASP A 70 0.91 1.76 0.26
CA ASP A 70 0.67 0.76 -0.79
C ASP A 70 0.22 -0.56 -0.17
N LEU A 71 -0.83 -1.13 -0.73
CA LEU A 71 -1.37 -2.45 -0.41
C LEU A 71 -1.25 -3.38 -1.60
N ILE A 72 -1.16 -4.70 -1.36
CA ILE A 72 -1.13 -5.71 -2.42
C ILE A 72 -2.22 -6.73 -2.17
N ALA A 73 -3.21 -6.80 -3.06
CA ALA A 73 -4.22 -7.85 -3.09
C ALA A 73 -3.64 -9.13 -3.74
N GLY A 74 -4.01 -10.27 -3.19
CA GLY A 74 -3.61 -11.58 -3.72
C GLY A 74 -2.27 -12.08 -3.23
N LEU A 75 -1.76 -11.60 -2.11
CA LEU A 75 -0.55 -12.13 -1.47
C LEU A 75 -0.77 -13.59 -1.00
N PRO A 76 0.31 -14.41 -0.97
CA PRO A 76 0.24 -15.76 -0.40
C PRO A 76 -0.28 -15.72 1.05
N GLY A 77 -1.14 -16.66 1.39
CA GLY A 77 -1.72 -16.75 2.73
C GLY A 77 -2.79 -15.71 3.06
N ASP A 78 -3.04 -14.74 2.17
CA ASP A 78 -4.06 -13.71 2.38
C ASP A 78 -5.46 -14.22 1.98
N THR A 79 -6.49 -13.65 2.61
CA THR A 79 -7.91 -13.96 2.33
C THR A 79 -8.69 -12.66 2.11
N PRO A 80 -9.87 -12.70 1.47
CA PRO A 80 -10.72 -11.53 1.34
C PRO A 80 -11.01 -10.83 2.68
N GLU A 81 -11.21 -11.59 3.75
CA GLU A 81 -11.47 -11.07 5.10
C GLU A 81 -10.23 -10.36 5.68
N SER A 82 -9.05 -10.98 5.59
CA SER A 82 -7.79 -10.42 6.08
C SER A 82 -7.42 -9.16 5.31
N PHE A 83 -7.60 -9.16 3.98
CA PHE A 83 -7.37 -7.99 3.15
C PHE A 83 -8.37 -6.86 3.45
N SER A 84 -9.63 -7.21 3.71
CA SER A 84 -10.67 -6.28 4.15
C SER A 84 -10.30 -5.57 5.46
N ASP A 85 -9.75 -6.30 6.42
CA ASP A 85 -9.25 -5.75 7.68
C ASP A 85 -8.06 -4.82 7.44
N THR A 86 -7.13 -5.20 6.57
CA THR A 86 -6.02 -4.37 6.14
C THR A 86 -6.50 -3.03 5.56
N VAL A 87 -7.46 -3.05 4.64
CA VAL A 87 -8.01 -1.82 4.02
C VAL A 87 -8.65 -0.92 5.08
N ARG A 88 -9.47 -1.48 5.96
CA ARG A 88 -10.11 -0.72 7.06
C ARG A 88 -9.09 -0.04 7.95
N GLU A 89 -8.03 -0.75 8.31
CA GLU A 89 -6.98 -0.22 9.17
C GLU A 89 -6.19 0.90 8.48
N VAL A 90 -5.81 0.73 7.21
CA VAL A 90 -5.07 1.75 6.47
C VAL A 90 -5.91 3.02 6.27
N ILE A 91 -7.21 2.90 5.99
CA ILE A 91 -8.15 4.04 5.98
C ILE A 91 -8.16 4.76 7.34
N ALA A 92 -8.24 4.00 8.44
CA ALA A 92 -8.23 4.56 9.80
C ALA A 92 -6.90 5.24 10.14
N LEU A 93 -5.78 4.79 9.58
CA LEU A 93 -4.49 5.46 9.68
C LEU A 93 -4.45 6.80 8.94
N GLY A 94 -5.40 7.09 8.06
CA GLY A 94 -5.64 8.43 7.51
C GLY A 94 -4.62 8.87 6.46
N ALA A 95 -4.08 7.94 5.66
CA ALA A 95 -3.24 8.29 4.52
C ALA A 95 -3.99 9.19 3.53
N GLU A 96 -3.29 10.14 2.93
CA GLU A 96 -3.85 10.99 1.87
C GLU A 96 -3.93 10.25 0.53
N ASN A 97 -3.05 9.26 0.32
CA ASN A 97 -3.08 8.39 -0.85
C ASN A 97 -2.96 6.93 -0.43
N ILE A 98 -3.74 6.07 -1.05
CA ILE A 98 -3.68 4.62 -0.89
C ILE A 98 -3.61 4.01 -2.27
N THR A 99 -2.58 3.21 -2.56
CA THR A 99 -2.51 2.44 -3.80
C THR A 99 -2.83 0.98 -3.51
N VAL A 100 -3.82 0.45 -4.19
CA VAL A 100 -4.14 -0.97 -4.15
C VAL A 100 -3.55 -1.63 -5.39
N HIS A 101 -2.49 -2.39 -5.16
CA HIS A 101 -1.83 -3.21 -6.18
C HIS A 101 -2.46 -4.59 -6.23
N THR A 102 -2.41 -5.21 -7.40
CA THR A 102 -2.66 -6.65 -7.55
C THR A 102 -1.31 -7.36 -7.72
N LEU A 103 -1.13 -8.48 -7.02
CA LEU A 103 0.10 -9.24 -7.11
C LEU A 103 0.43 -9.61 -8.56
N ALA A 104 1.60 -9.22 -9.03
CA ALA A 104 2.11 -9.57 -10.34
C ALA A 104 3.25 -10.59 -10.21
N LEU A 105 3.08 -11.79 -10.78
CA LEU A 105 4.06 -12.85 -10.72
C LEU A 105 5.07 -12.72 -11.87
N LYS A 106 6.28 -12.29 -11.58
CA LYS A 106 7.37 -12.28 -12.55
C LYS A 106 7.98 -13.66 -12.69
N LYS A 107 8.43 -14.01 -13.90
CA LYS A 107 9.21 -15.25 -14.15
C LYS A 107 10.42 -15.28 -13.19
N GLY A 108 10.60 -16.40 -12.48
CA GLY A 108 11.67 -16.56 -11.51
C GLY A 108 11.36 -16.01 -10.10
N SER A 109 10.12 -15.54 -9.85
CA SER A 109 9.73 -15.24 -8.47
C SER A 109 9.73 -16.52 -7.62
N ARG A 110 10.13 -16.40 -6.35
CA ARG A 110 10.16 -17.51 -5.39
C ARG A 110 8.80 -18.20 -5.29
N PHE A 111 7.71 -17.45 -5.29
CA PHE A 111 6.35 -18.00 -5.25
C PHE A 111 6.02 -18.96 -6.41
N LEU A 112 6.52 -18.68 -7.62
CA LEU A 112 6.34 -19.59 -8.75
C LEU A 112 7.24 -20.82 -8.65
N THR A 113 8.48 -20.65 -8.21
CA THR A 113 9.46 -21.76 -8.15
C THR A 113 9.17 -22.72 -6.98
N GLU A 114 8.61 -22.25 -5.90
CA GLU A 114 8.27 -23.04 -4.71
C GLU A 114 6.82 -23.59 -4.76
N GLY A 115 6.03 -23.23 -5.79
CA GLY A 115 4.65 -23.68 -5.91
C GLY A 115 3.73 -23.17 -4.80
N THR A 116 4.02 -21.96 -4.29
CA THR A 116 3.23 -21.35 -3.21
C THR A 116 1.77 -21.18 -3.63
N ALA A 117 0.83 -21.59 -2.79
CA ALA A 117 -0.60 -21.41 -3.04
C ALA A 117 -0.95 -19.91 -3.00
N LEU A 118 -1.61 -19.44 -4.04
CA LEU A 118 -2.06 -18.06 -4.17
C LEU A 118 -3.59 -18.00 -4.19
N PRO A 119 -4.19 -16.90 -3.71
CA PRO A 119 -5.60 -16.64 -3.92
C PRO A 119 -5.94 -16.69 -5.42
N ASP A 120 -7.06 -17.30 -5.74
CA ASP A 120 -7.54 -17.36 -7.12
C ASP A 120 -8.08 -15.99 -7.60
N GLY A 121 -8.36 -15.89 -8.91
CA GLY A 121 -8.85 -14.63 -9.48
C GLY A 121 -10.20 -14.19 -8.92
N LYS A 122 -11.03 -15.10 -8.39
CA LYS A 122 -12.30 -14.77 -7.75
C LYS A 122 -12.04 -14.10 -6.40
N ALA A 123 -11.21 -14.69 -5.55
CA ALA A 123 -10.84 -14.13 -4.25
C ALA A 123 -10.16 -12.76 -4.40
N VAL A 124 -9.27 -12.61 -5.39
CA VAL A 124 -8.65 -11.30 -5.69
C VAL A 124 -9.69 -10.28 -6.14
N GLY A 125 -10.65 -10.69 -6.97
CA GLY A 125 -11.76 -9.81 -7.38
C GLY A 125 -12.63 -9.36 -6.20
N GLU A 126 -12.89 -10.24 -5.24
CA GLU A 126 -13.60 -9.91 -3.99
C GLU A 126 -12.79 -8.92 -3.14
N MET A 127 -11.47 -9.11 -2.98
CA MET A 127 -10.58 -8.17 -2.28
C MET A 127 -10.63 -6.77 -2.89
N LEU A 128 -10.51 -6.68 -4.21
CA LEU A 128 -10.49 -5.39 -4.93
C LEU A 128 -11.85 -4.69 -4.90
N GLY A 129 -12.95 -5.44 -5.03
CA GLY A 129 -14.31 -4.91 -4.92
C GLY A 129 -14.58 -4.33 -3.54
N ASP A 130 -14.25 -5.07 -2.48
CA ASP A 130 -14.41 -4.62 -1.10
C ASP A 130 -13.53 -3.40 -0.78
N ALA A 131 -12.27 -3.39 -1.25
CA ALA A 131 -11.39 -2.24 -1.09
C ALA A 131 -11.97 -0.98 -1.74
N ARG A 132 -12.48 -1.10 -2.96
CA ARG A 132 -13.13 0.00 -3.68
C ARG A 132 -14.30 0.58 -2.89
N GLU A 133 -15.23 -0.26 -2.45
CA GLU A 133 -16.40 0.18 -1.68
C GLU A 133 -15.99 0.93 -0.40
N LYS A 134 -14.99 0.44 0.32
CA LYS A 134 -14.50 1.05 1.55
C LYS A 134 -13.80 2.39 1.32
N LEU A 135 -12.97 2.48 0.28
CA LEU A 135 -12.25 3.70 -0.06
C LEU A 135 -13.20 4.78 -0.56
N GLU A 136 -14.18 4.43 -1.43
CA GLU A 136 -15.25 5.35 -1.85
C GLU A 136 -16.08 5.85 -0.65
N ALA A 137 -16.43 4.96 0.28
CA ALA A 137 -17.17 5.32 1.50
C ALA A 137 -16.35 6.21 2.45
N ALA A 138 -15.01 6.10 2.44
CA ALA A 138 -14.10 6.96 3.20
C ALA A 138 -13.86 8.34 2.54
N GLY A 139 -14.42 8.57 1.35
CA GLY A 139 -14.27 9.82 0.60
C GLY A 139 -13.01 9.87 -0.27
N ASP A 140 -12.34 8.74 -0.46
CA ASP A 140 -11.22 8.65 -1.40
C ASP A 140 -11.76 8.44 -2.83
N ALA A 141 -11.08 9.02 -3.82
CA ALA A 141 -11.43 8.88 -5.24
C ALA A 141 -10.29 8.24 -6.03
N PRO A 142 -10.59 7.39 -7.02
CA PRO A 142 -9.55 6.87 -7.89
C PRO A 142 -9.01 8.02 -8.76
N TYR A 143 -7.68 8.14 -8.88
CA TYR A 143 -7.06 9.21 -9.65
C TYR A 143 -6.07 8.73 -10.72
N TYR A 144 -5.55 7.51 -10.58
CA TYR A 144 -4.80 6.85 -11.64
C TYR A 144 -4.99 5.34 -11.57
N LEU A 145 -4.78 4.69 -12.70
CA LEU A 145 -4.75 3.24 -12.80
C LEU A 145 -3.70 2.80 -13.83
N TYR A 146 -3.07 1.66 -13.58
CA TYR A 146 -2.21 1.03 -14.55
C TYR A 146 -2.25 -0.49 -14.44
N ARG A 147 -1.95 -1.17 -15.54
CA ARG A 147 -1.91 -2.62 -15.61
C ARG A 147 -0.51 -3.10 -15.95
N GLN A 148 -0.04 -4.08 -15.20
CA GLN A 148 1.19 -4.80 -15.49
C GLN A 148 0.88 -6.15 -16.15
N LYS A 149 1.86 -6.71 -16.86
CA LYS A 149 1.77 -8.09 -17.36
C LYS A 149 1.84 -9.08 -16.18
N PHE A 150 1.14 -10.21 -16.31
CA PHE A 150 1.15 -11.31 -15.35
C PHE A 150 0.52 -10.99 -13.98
N MET A 151 -0.41 -10.07 -13.93
CA MET A 151 -1.22 -9.83 -12.74
C MET A 151 -2.27 -10.92 -12.56
N SER A 152 -2.51 -11.34 -11.32
CA SER A 152 -3.57 -12.28 -10.98
C SER A 152 -4.92 -11.73 -11.46
N GLY A 153 -5.72 -12.54 -12.17
CA GLY A 153 -7.04 -12.16 -12.68
C GLY A 153 -7.04 -11.04 -13.74
N SER A 154 -5.88 -10.59 -14.24
CA SER A 154 -5.76 -9.46 -15.18
C SER A 154 -6.35 -8.13 -14.67
N PHE A 155 -6.38 -7.93 -13.37
CA PHE A 155 -6.83 -6.70 -12.74
C PHE A 155 -5.82 -5.54 -12.88
N GLU A 156 -6.26 -4.34 -12.55
CA GLU A 156 -5.44 -3.13 -12.53
C GLU A 156 -4.94 -2.82 -11.11
N ASN A 157 -3.85 -2.04 -11.04
CA ASN A 157 -3.46 -1.29 -9.86
C ASN A 157 -4.20 0.06 -9.87
N VAL A 158 -4.79 0.45 -8.77
CA VAL A 158 -5.56 1.69 -8.66
C VAL A 158 -5.02 2.53 -7.51
N GLY A 159 -4.68 3.77 -7.81
CA GLY A 159 -4.35 4.78 -6.81
C GLY A 159 -5.58 5.56 -6.39
N TRP A 160 -5.81 5.65 -5.10
CA TRP A 160 -6.90 6.34 -4.44
C TRP A 160 -6.35 7.54 -3.69
N THR A 161 -7.10 8.64 -3.65
CA THR A 161 -6.65 9.89 -3.04
C THR A 161 -7.77 10.65 -2.37
N LYS A 162 -7.45 11.36 -1.31
CA LYS A 162 -8.28 12.44 -0.80
C LYS A 162 -8.22 13.63 -1.77
N PRO A 163 -9.31 14.39 -1.94
CA PRO A 163 -9.32 15.55 -2.83
C PRO A 163 -8.19 16.54 -2.54
N GLY A 164 -7.42 16.90 -3.58
CA GLY A 164 -6.30 17.84 -3.48
C GLY A 164 -4.97 17.22 -3.07
N TYR A 165 -4.89 15.91 -2.94
CA TYR A 165 -3.66 15.18 -2.61
C TYR A 165 -3.20 14.24 -3.72
N GLU A 166 -3.67 14.43 -4.94
CA GLU A 166 -3.24 13.65 -6.10
C GLU A 166 -1.72 13.72 -6.24
N ASN A 167 -1.08 12.56 -6.41
CA ASN A 167 0.36 12.49 -6.62
C ASN A 167 0.66 12.78 -8.09
N LEU A 168 1.26 13.94 -8.37
CA LEU A 168 1.53 14.41 -9.73
C LEU A 168 2.48 13.47 -10.49
N TYR A 169 3.42 12.84 -9.81
CA TYR A 169 4.30 11.85 -10.43
C TYR A 169 3.49 10.71 -11.05
N ASN A 170 2.51 10.18 -10.34
CA ASN A 170 1.68 9.07 -10.82
C ASN A 170 0.78 9.46 -12.00
N ILE A 171 0.42 10.74 -12.13
CA ILE A 171 -0.42 11.24 -13.23
C ILE A 171 0.42 11.49 -14.49
N CYS A 172 1.70 11.83 -14.33
CA CYS A 172 2.57 12.29 -15.42
C CYS A 172 3.45 11.18 -16.03
N ILE A 173 3.36 9.94 -15.56
CA ILE A 173 4.15 8.81 -16.08
C ILE A 173 3.59 8.28 -17.40
#